data_3c3519c08565f84abf2e7c4fd43ff8dd
#
_entry.id   3c3519c08565f84abf2e7c4fd43ff8dd
#
_cell.length_a   1.000
_cell.length_b   1.000
_cell.length_c   1.000
_cell.angle_alpha   90.00
_cell.angle_beta   90.00
_cell.angle_gamma   90.00
#
_symmetry.space_group_name_H-M   'P 1'
#
loop_
_entity.id
_entity.type
_entity.pdbx_description
1 polymer ?
#
loop_
_entity_poly.entity_id
_entity_poly.type
_entity_poly.pdbx_seq_one_letter_code
_entity_poly.pdbx_strand_id
1 'polypeptide(L)'
;LSTRFDDYGNPIEITGRTAPRSVCYLWGYNGLHPVAELVGCSYGELTSVVSLPTIHTMTVSDTLSSGFLNVLASLCKSPYLSLAHISTYTYRPLVGMLSATDPRGFTTYYEYDPFGRLRSIHYYEGTQKKTLKYYEYRYKNR
;
A
#
# COMPACT_ATOMS: atom_id res chain seq x y z
N LEU A 1 -9.00 -0.44 22.63
CA LEU A 1 -8.77 -0.14 21.22
C LEU A 1 -9.13 1.31 20.94
N SER A 2 -8.22 2.07 20.37
CA SER A 2 -8.42 3.47 20.00
C SER A 2 -8.08 3.64 18.52
N THR A 3 -8.90 4.41 17.79
CA THR A 3 -8.67 4.68 16.37
C THR A 3 -8.65 6.19 16.14
N ARG A 4 -7.62 6.66 15.42
CA ARG A 4 -7.54 8.03 14.92
C ARG A 4 -7.89 8.04 13.44
N PHE A 5 -8.59 9.10 13.02
CA PHE A 5 -9.03 9.27 11.65
C PHE A 5 -8.45 10.57 11.06
N ASP A 6 -8.28 10.60 9.74
CA ASP A 6 -7.99 11.82 9.00
C ASP A 6 -9.29 12.62 8.73
N ASP A 7 -9.15 13.75 8.05
CA ASP A 7 -10.30 14.61 7.72
C ASP A 7 -11.25 13.98 6.68
N TYR A 8 -10.86 12.89 6.06
CA TYR A 8 -11.67 12.14 5.10
C TYR A 8 -12.39 10.95 5.72
N GLY A 9 -12.20 10.72 7.03
CA GLY A 9 -12.76 9.60 7.75
C GLY A 9 -11.99 8.29 7.64
N ASN A 10 -10.76 8.33 7.12
CA ASN A 10 -9.91 7.15 7.01
C ASN A 10 -9.15 6.89 8.31
N PRO A 11 -9.06 5.64 8.78
CA PRO A 11 -8.22 5.32 9.92
C PRO A 11 -6.74 5.55 9.58
N ILE A 12 -6.06 6.33 10.40
CA ILE A 12 -4.62 6.61 10.25
C ILE A 12 -3.79 5.94 11.34
N GLU A 13 -4.39 5.63 12.48
CA GLU A 13 -3.74 4.89 13.55
C GLU A 13 -4.77 4.08 14.34
N ILE A 14 -4.46 2.82 14.57
CA ILE A 14 -5.23 1.94 15.45
C ILE A 14 -4.31 1.51 16.58
N THR A 15 -4.65 1.84 17.82
CA THR A 15 -3.86 1.50 19.00
C THR A 15 -4.57 0.44 19.83
N GLY A 16 -3.88 -0.67 20.07
CA GLY A 16 -4.34 -1.76 20.90
C GLY A 16 -3.70 -1.77 22.30
N ARG A 17 -4.22 -2.62 23.19
CA ARG A 17 -3.66 -2.83 24.52
C ARG A 17 -2.51 -3.84 24.53
N THR A 18 -2.48 -4.73 23.55
CA THR A 18 -1.46 -5.78 23.39
C THR A 18 -0.57 -5.49 22.18
N ALA A 19 0.60 -6.10 22.11
CA ALA A 19 1.50 -5.95 20.96
C ALA A 19 0.94 -6.68 19.72
N PRO A 20 1.09 -6.12 18.49
CA PRO A 20 1.64 -4.79 18.22
C PRO A 20 0.71 -3.67 18.71
N ARG A 21 1.24 -2.72 19.44
CA ARG A 21 0.43 -1.67 20.10
C ARG A 21 -0.24 -0.72 19.12
N SER A 22 0.41 -0.46 17.99
CA SER A 22 -0.10 0.49 17.01
C SER A 22 0.06 -0.04 15.60
N VAL A 23 -0.92 0.27 14.76
CA VAL A 23 -0.88 0.08 13.32
C VAL A 23 -1.22 1.40 12.69
N CYS A 24 -0.36 1.89 11.78
CA CYS A 24 -0.57 3.13 11.05
C CYS A 24 -0.85 2.86 9.58
N TYR A 25 -1.60 3.74 8.96
CA TYR A 25 -1.94 3.69 7.54
C TYR A 25 -1.61 5.02 6.88
N LEU A 26 -1.07 4.94 5.66
CA LEU A 26 -0.99 6.06 4.74
C LEU A 26 -2.00 5.84 3.61
N TRP A 27 -2.66 6.90 3.22
CA TRP A 27 -3.71 6.89 2.21
C TRP A 27 -3.27 7.68 0.97
N GLY A 28 -3.79 7.29 -0.17
CA GLY A 28 -3.56 7.95 -1.44
C GLY A 28 -4.79 7.84 -2.34
N TYR A 29 -4.67 8.26 -3.59
CA TYR A 29 -5.73 8.20 -4.59
C TYR A 29 -7.01 8.92 -4.11
N ASN A 30 -6.86 10.17 -3.70
CA ASN A 30 -7.94 10.99 -3.11
C ASN A 30 -8.50 10.39 -1.81
N GLY A 31 -7.65 9.74 -1.03
CA GLY A 31 -8.05 9.10 0.23
C GLY A 31 -8.87 7.82 0.06
N LEU A 32 -8.90 7.24 -1.15
CA LEU A 32 -9.73 6.07 -1.44
C LEU A 32 -9.02 4.74 -1.16
N HIS A 33 -7.70 4.70 -1.21
CA HIS A 33 -6.93 3.45 -1.05
C HIS A 33 -5.78 3.62 -0.07
N PRO A 34 -5.58 2.65 0.85
CA PRO A 34 -4.37 2.63 1.67
C PRO A 34 -3.16 2.31 0.79
N VAL A 35 -2.11 3.10 0.91
CA VAL A 35 -0.86 2.91 0.16
C VAL A 35 0.25 2.33 1.03
N ALA A 36 0.11 2.39 2.34
CA ALA A 36 1.01 1.72 3.28
C ALA A 36 0.29 1.31 4.56
N GLU A 37 0.73 0.18 5.11
CA GLU A 37 0.36 -0.31 6.43
C GLU A 37 1.64 -0.51 7.23
N LEU A 38 1.73 0.09 8.41
CA LEU A 38 2.90 0.02 9.29
C LEU A 38 2.49 -0.61 10.62
N VAL A 39 2.75 -1.88 10.77
CA VAL A 39 2.44 -2.65 11.99
C VAL A 39 3.59 -2.50 12.99
N GLY A 40 3.28 -2.06 14.20
CA GLY A 40 4.28 -1.78 15.23
C GLY A 40 4.87 -0.38 15.13
N CYS A 41 4.15 0.55 14.54
CA CYS A 41 4.54 1.95 14.38
C CYS A 41 3.42 2.86 14.87
N SER A 42 3.75 3.85 15.70
CA SER A 42 2.82 4.90 16.09
C SER A 42 2.78 6.01 15.03
N TYR A 43 1.71 6.76 15.00
CA TYR A 43 1.59 7.90 14.08
C TYR A 43 2.65 8.98 14.38
N GLY A 44 3.02 9.14 15.65
CA GLY A 44 4.12 10.02 16.05
C GLY A 44 5.48 9.61 15.49
N GLU A 45 5.77 8.30 15.51
CA GLU A 45 6.98 7.76 14.89
C GLU A 45 6.98 7.94 13.37
N LEU A 46 5.84 7.68 12.73
CA LEU A 46 5.69 7.86 11.30
C LEU A 46 5.92 9.33 10.89
N THR A 47 5.32 10.28 11.61
CA THR A 47 5.44 11.71 11.30
C THR A 47 6.81 12.30 11.63
N SER A 48 7.64 11.59 12.40
CA SER A 48 9.05 11.96 12.58
C SER A 48 9.91 11.67 11.35
N VAL A 49 9.46 10.78 10.48
CA VAL A 49 10.16 10.37 9.24
C VAL A 49 9.55 11.03 8.01
N VAL A 50 8.21 11.15 7.94
CA VAL A 50 7.50 11.77 6.83
C VAL A 50 6.71 12.97 7.34
N SER A 51 6.90 14.13 6.74
CA SER A 51 6.20 15.36 7.17
C SER A 51 4.70 15.28 6.93
N LEU A 52 3.92 15.94 7.80
CA LEU A 52 2.47 16.04 7.64
C LEU A 52 2.05 16.64 6.29
N PRO A 53 2.70 17.72 5.78
CA PRO A 53 2.39 18.22 4.44
C PRO A 53 2.58 17.19 3.33
N THR A 54 3.63 16.36 3.42
CA THR A 54 3.88 15.28 2.45
C THR A 54 2.77 14.23 2.52
N ILE A 55 2.40 13.81 3.72
CA ILE A 55 1.29 12.85 3.92
C ILE A 55 -0.01 13.39 3.34
N HIS A 56 -0.33 14.65 3.65
CA HIS A 56 -1.55 15.29 3.14
C HIS A 56 -1.56 15.36 1.61
N THR A 57 -0.46 15.82 0.99
CA THR A 57 -0.35 15.92 -0.47
C THR A 57 -0.49 14.55 -1.13
N MET A 58 0.11 13.51 -0.55
CA MET A 58 -0.03 12.13 -1.04
C MET A 58 -1.48 11.67 -0.96
N THR A 59 -2.15 11.95 0.16
CA THR A 59 -3.53 11.50 0.39
C THR A 59 -4.49 12.09 -0.64
N VAL A 60 -4.37 13.39 -0.93
CA VAL A 60 -5.28 14.09 -1.85
C VAL A 60 -4.93 13.94 -3.33
N SER A 61 -3.77 13.40 -3.66
CA SER A 61 -3.36 13.15 -5.04
C SER A 61 -4.14 12.01 -5.66
N ASP A 62 -4.56 12.14 -6.91
CA ASP A 62 -5.28 11.11 -7.65
C ASP A 62 -4.37 9.97 -8.14
N THR A 63 -3.05 10.17 -8.11
CA THR A 63 -2.04 9.18 -8.50
C THR A 63 -0.91 9.13 -7.48
N LEU A 64 -0.15 8.02 -7.47
CA LEU A 64 1.14 7.95 -6.79
C LEU A 64 2.26 8.33 -7.75
N SER A 65 2.78 9.54 -7.61
CA SER A 65 3.95 10.00 -8.36
C SER A 65 5.20 9.21 -7.98
N SER A 66 6.24 9.29 -8.82
CA SER A 66 7.55 8.70 -8.49
C SER A 66 8.12 9.25 -7.18
N GLY A 67 7.85 10.53 -6.87
CA GLY A 67 8.24 11.14 -5.60
C GLY A 67 7.58 10.47 -4.40
N PHE A 68 6.29 10.17 -4.47
CA PHE A 68 5.57 9.45 -3.40
C PHE A 68 6.02 7.99 -3.29
N LEU A 69 6.27 7.32 -4.41
CA LEU A 69 6.83 5.96 -4.41
C LEU A 69 8.21 5.93 -3.73
N ASN A 70 9.03 6.95 -3.94
CA ASN A 70 10.33 7.09 -3.26
C ASN A 70 10.15 7.31 -1.75
N VAL A 71 9.15 8.07 -1.34
CA VAL A 71 8.81 8.23 0.10
C VAL A 71 8.45 6.88 0.71
N LEU A 72 7.59 6.11 0.07
CA LEU A 72 7.19 4.78 0.55
C LEU A 72 8.40 3.83 0.63
N ALA A 73 9.26 3.83 -0.38
CA ALA A 73 10.48 3.03 -0.37
C ALA A 73 11.44 3.45 0.75
N SER A 74 11.56 4.74 1.04
CA SER A 74 12.42 5.24 2.12
C SER A 74 11.91 4.86 3.50
N LEU A 75 10.60 4.74 3.70
CA LEU A 75 10.01 4.24 4.94
C LEU A 75 10.52 2.83 5.28
N CYS A 76 10.53 1.95 4.29
CA CYS A 76 10.99 0.56 4.46
C CYS A 76 12.46 0.45 4.85
N LYS A 77 13.26 1.47 4.55
CA LYS A 77 14.70 1.53 4.82
C LYS A 77 15.05 2.41 6.02
N SER A 78 14.09 3.07 6.64
CA SER A 78 14.34 3.98 7.76
C SER A 78 14.81 3.23 9.01
N PRO A 79 15.96 3.61 9.61
CA PRO A 79 16.41 3.01 10.87
C PRO A 79 15.47 3.32 12.04
N TYR A 80 14.70 4.42 11.97
CA TYR A 80 13.72 4.80 13.00
C TYR A 80 12.48 3.91 13.01
N LEU A 81 12.22 3.20 11.90
CA LEU A 81 11.10 2.29 11.73
C LEU A 81 11.55 0.83 11.59
N SER A 82 12.75 0.50 12.03
CA SER A 82 13.35 -0.83 11.85
C SER A 82 12.57 -1.96 12.53
N LEU A 83 11.79 -1.66 13.57
CA LEU A 83 10.95 -2.63 14.28
C LEU A 83 9.54 -2.73 13.70
N ALA A 84 9.17 -1.87 12.77
CA ALA A 84 7.87 -1.89 12.11
C ALA A 84 7.86 -2.87 10.94
N HIS A 85 6.73 -3.54 10.76
CA HIS A 85 6.46 -4.34 9.57
C HIS A 85 5.69 -3.49 8.58
N ILE A 86 6.32 -3.10 7.47
CA ILE A 86 5.78 -2.14 6.52
C ILE A 86 5.41 -2.87 5.23
N SER A 87 4.13 -2.76 4.86
CA SER A 87 3.61 -3.21 3.57
C SER A 87 3.19 -1.99 2.76
N THR A 88 3.43 -2.01 1.45
CA THR A 88 3.05 -0.90 0.56
C THR A 88 2.22 -1.43 -0.62
N TYR A 89 1.34 -0.57 -1.13
CA TYR A 89 0.38 -0.96 -2.17
C TYR A 89 0.28 0.13 -3.23
N THR A 90 0.11 -0.30 -4.48
CA THR A 90 -0.25 0.61 -5.58
C THR A 90 -1.53 0.14 -6.25
N TYR A 91 -2.31 1.08 -6.81
CA TYR A 91 -3.61 0.81 -7.38
C TYR A 91 -3.77 1.47 -8.75
N ARG A 92 -4.61 0.86 -9.57
CA ARG A 92 -5.21 1.50 -10.72
C ARG A 92 -6.62 1.91 -10.32
N PRO A 93 -6.92 3.23 -10.20
CA PRO A 93 -8.25 3.68 -9.78
C PRO A 93 -9.37 3.04 -10.60
N LEU A 94 -10.47 2.66 -9.95
CA LEU A 94 -11.65 2.01 -10.51
C LEU A 94 -11.42 0.59 -11.04
N VAL A 95 -10.21 0.06 -11.00
CA VAL A 95 -9.89 -1.29 -11.47
C VAL A 95 -9.47 -2.19 -10.31
N GLY A 96 -8.42 -1.82 -9.58
CA GLY A 96 -7.95 -2.60 -8.45
C GLY A 96 -6.47 -2.41 -8.16
N MET A 97 -5.96 -3.27 -7.27
CA MET A 97 -4.57 -3.25 -6.85
C MET A 97 -3.62 -3.62 -8.01
N LEU A 98 -2.57 -2.83 -8.21
CA LEU A 98 -1.50 -3.13 -9.19
C LEU A 98 -0.34 -3.89 -8.57
N SER A 99 0.03 -3.55 -7.33
CA SER A 99 1.13 -4.21 -6.64
C SER A 99 0.95 -4.19 -5.13
N ALA A 100 1.51 -5.18 -4.47
CA ALA A 100 1.63 -5.25 -3.02
C ALA A 100 3.04 -5.68 -2.66
N THR A 101 3.71 -4.91 -1.83
CA THR A 101 5.06 -5.22 -1.32
C THR A 101 4.96 -5.56 0.15
N ASP A 102 5.42 -6.75 0.53
CA ASP A 102 5.40 -7.21 1.90
C ASP A 102 6.56 -6.62 2.73
N PRO A 103 6.58 -6.82 4.06
CA PRO A 103 7.64 -6.28 4.92
C PRO A 103 9.05 -6.80 4.61
N ARG A 104 9.17 -7.91 3.88
CA ARG A 104 10.46 -8.45 3.43
C ARG A 104 10.94 -7.81 2.13
N GLY A 105 10.12 -6.94 1.50
CA GLY A 105 10.42 -6.32 0.23
C GLY A 105 10.03 -7.15 -0.98
N PHE A 106 9.29 -8.24 -0.80
CA PHE A 106 8.78 -9.06 -1.89
C PHE A 106 7.54 -8.41 -2.49
N THR A 107 7.57 -8.14 -3.80
CA THR A 107 6.47 -7.47 -4.50
C THR A 107 5.72 -8.45 -5.38
N THR A 108 4.40 -8.46 -5.22
CA THR A 108 3.45 -9.19 -6.07
C THR A 108 2.75 -8.19 -6.96
N TYR A 109 2.60 -8.51 -8.24
CA TYR A 109 1.96 -7.67 -9.24
C TYR A 109 0.67 -8.29 -9.72
N TYR A 110 -0.32 -7.42 -9.99
CA TYR A 110 -1.66 -7.81 -10.47
C TYR A 110 -1.89 -7.19 -11.84
N GLU A 111 -2.21 -8.02 -12.82
CA GLU A 111 -2.47 -7.63 -14.20
C GLU A 111 -3.94 -7.80 -14.53
N TYR A 112 -4.50 -6.83 -15.25
CA TYR A 112 -5.93 -6.82 -15.60
C TYR A 112 -6.11 -6.89 -17.12
N ASP A 113 -7.22 -7.49 -17.56
CA ASP A 113 -7.61 -7.50 -18.97
C ASP A 113 -8.22 -6.14 -19.38
N PRO A 114 -8.51 -5.94 -20.69
CA PRO A 114 -9.12 -4.69 -21.15
C PRO A 114 -10.49 -4.37 -20.53
N PHE A 115 -11.16 -5.37 -19.94
CA PHE A 115 -12.44 -5.21 -19.26
C PHE A 115 -12.31 -4.96 -17.76
N GLY A 116 -11.08 -4.77 -17.24
CA GLY A 116 -10.82 -4.53 -15.85
C GLY A 116 -10.91 -5.76 -14.94
N ARG A 117 -10.88 -6.97 -15.51
CA ARG A 117 -10.89 -8.22 -14.74
C ARG A 117 -9.46 -8.68 -14.47
N LEU A 118 -9.23 -9.25 -13.30
CA LEU A 118 -7.92 -9.79 -12.93
C LEU A 118 -7.51 -10.90 -13.90
N ARG A 119 -6.38 -10.72 -14.57
CA ARG A 119 -5.85 -11.66 -15.57
C ARG A 119 -4.73 -12.52 -15.01
N SER A 120 -3.76 -11.94 -14.31
CA SER A 120 -2.66 -12.69 -13.75
C SER A 120 -2.14 -12.05 -12.46
N ILE A 121 -1.51 -12.89 -11.65
CA ILE A 121 -0.75 -12.49 -10.46
C ILE A 121 0.65 -13.04 -10.66
N HIS A 122 1.66 -12.18 -10.58
CA HIS A 122 3.04 -12.54 -10.86
C HIS A 122 4.04 -11.78 -9.97
N TYR A 123 5.29 -12.24 -9.99
CA TYR A 123 6.43 -11.58 -9.37
C TYR A 123 7.64 -11.69 -10.29
N TYR A 124 8.73 -11.00 -9.95
CA TYR A 124 9.97 -11.05 -10.72
C TYR A 124 11.10 -11.65 -9.90
N GLU A 125 11.86 -12.58 -10.48
CA GLU A 125 13.17 -13.00 -10.03
C GLU A 125 14.22 -12.35 -10.95
N GLY A 126 14.86 -11.27 -10.47
CA GLY A 126 15.67 -10.42 -11.34
C GLY A 126 14.80 -9.80 -12.45
N THR A 127 15.09 -10.15 -13.71
CA THR A 127 14.30 -9.71 -14.86
C THR A 127 13.26 -10.73 -15.33
N GLN A 128 13.24 -11.91 -14.71
CA GLN A 128 12.37 -13.02 -15.12
C GLN A 128 11.03 -12.96 -14.42
N LYS A 129 9.95 -12.86 -15.20
CA LYS A 129 8.57 -12.88 -14.72
C LYS A 129 8.16 -14.31 -14.33
N LYS A 130 7.65 -14.46 -13.11
CA LYS A 130 7.10 -15.72 -12.59
C LYS A 130 5.62 -15.54 -12.31
N THR A 131 4.78 -16.32 -12.96
CA THR A 131 3.33 -16.26 -12.79
C THR A 131 2.87 -17.18 -11.66
N LEU A 132 2.19 -16.62 -10.66
CA LEU A 132 1.59 -17.36 -9.54
C LEU A 132 0.20 -17.88 -9.89
N LYS A 133 -0.60 -17.05 -10.58
CA LYS A 133 -1.96 -17.37 -10.99
C LYS A 133 -2.28 -16.71 -12.32
N TYR A 134 -3.06 -17.39 -13.13
CA TYR A 134 -3.55 -16.90 -14.40
C TYR A 134 -5.04 -17.22 -14.51
N TYR A 135 -5.84 -16.22 -14.90
CA TYR A 135 -7.29 -16.35 -15.08
C TYR A 135 -7.65 -16.20 -16.54
N GLU A 136 -8.39 -17.18 -17.07
CA GLU A 136 -8.93 -17.16 -18.43
C GLU A 136 -10.44 -17.07 -18.34
N TYR A 137 -11.01 -16.02 -18.96
CA TYR A 137 -12.46 -15.78 -18.97
C TYR A 137 -13.02 -16.24 -20.28
N ARG A 138 -13.95 -17.22 -20.24
CA ARG A 138 -14.62 -17.76 -21.41
C ARG A 138 -16.10 -17.44 -21.36
N TYR A 139 -16.63 -17.00 -22.49
CA TYR A 139 -18.06 -16.83 -22.66
C TYR A 139 -18.67 -18.12 -23.21
N LYS A 140 -19.87 -18.49 -22.71
CA LYS A 140 -20.64 -19.58 -23.33
C LYS A 140 -21.08 -19.14 -24.70
N ASN A 141 -20.67 -19.86 -25.72
CA ASN A 141 -21.29 -19.76 -27.04
C ASN A 141 -22.70 -20.39 -26.97
N ARG A 142 -23.67 -19.64 -27.42
CA ARG A 142 -25.05 -20.14 -27.53
C ARG A 142 -25.24 -20.83 -28.88
#